data_562cfc42fa73c001663eb890e1ff00f7
#
_entry.id   562cfc42fa73c001663eb890e1ff00f7
#
_cell.length_a   1.000
_cell.length_b   1.000
_cell.length_c   1.000
_cell.angle_alpha   90.00
_cell.angle_beta   90.00
_cell.angle_gamma   90.00
#
_symmetry.space_group_name_H-M   'P 1'
#
loop_
_entity.id
_entity.type
_entity.pdbx_description
1 polymer ?
#
loop_
_entity_poly.entity_id
_entity_poly.type
_entity_poly.pdbx_seq_one_letter_code
_entity_poly.pdbx_strand_id
1 'polypeptide(L)'
;MKTEGLSFGEAIEAMKQGKRCARIHWNGKGQYIELATHISYVNSHNEVVNVDHKSAGNAAIAFVGTSGVQLGWLASQADMLSNDWYLC
;
A
#
# COMPACT_ATOMS: atom_id res chain seq x y z
N MET A 1 -3.52 -14.45 -15.00
CA MET A 1 -3.44 -13.92 -13.62
C MET A 1 -4.82 -13.50 -13.15
N LYS A 2 -5.18 -13.88 -11.95
CA LYS A 2 -6.43 -13.48 -11.32
C LYS A 2 -6.34 -11.99 -10.95
N THR A 3 -7.34 -11.19 -11.32
CA THR A 3 -7.33 -9.74 -11.12
C THR A 3 -8.39 -9.25 -10.13
N GLU A 4 -9.25 -10.13 -9.66
CA GLU A 4 -10.30 -9.80 -8.70
C GLU A 4 -10.61 -11.01 -7.81
N GLY A 5 -11.35 -10.77 -6.75
CA GLY A 5 -11.62 -11.82 -5.77
C GLY A 5 -10.37 -12.32 -5.08
N LEU A 6 -9.38 -11.44 -4.91
CA LEU A 6 -8.10 -11.80 -4.31
C LEU A 6 -8.19 -11.78 -2.79
N SER A 7 -7.42 -12.66 -2.15
CA SER A 7 -7.16 -12.56 -0.72
C SER A 7 -6.20 -11.40 -0.44
N PHE A 8 -6.07 -11.02 0.82
CA PHE A 8 -5.10 -9.99 1.21
C PHE A 8 -3.67 -10.43 0.90
N GLY A 9 -3.35 -11.72 1.12
CA GLY A 9 -2.03 -12.26 0.77
C GLY A 9 -1.73 -12.14 -0.72
N GLU A 10 -2.72 -12.45 -1.56
CA GLU A 10 -2.57 -12.29 -3.01
C GLU A 10 -2.39 -10.82 -3.41
N ALA A 11 -3.11 -9.90 -2.73
CA ALA A 11 -2.95 -8.47 -2.96
C ALA A 11 -1.54 -8.00 -2.59
N ILE A 12 -1.01 -8.46 -1.46
CA ILE A 12 0.36 -8.13 -1.04
C ILE A 12 1.38 -8.62 -2.09
N GLU A 13 1.24 -9.85 -2.56
CA GLU A 13 2.14 -10.38 -3.60
C GLU A 13 2.05 -9.58 -4.90
N ALA A 14 0.83 -9.15 -5.28
CA ALA A 14 0.64 -8.31 -6.46
C ALA A 14 1.32 -6.94 -6.29
N MET A 15 1.22 -6.33 -5.10
CA MET A 15 1.88 -5.06 -4.83
C MET A 15 3.40 -5.17 -4.90
N LYS A 16 3.97 -6.29 -4.47
CA LYS A 16 5.41 -6.54 -4.62
C LYS A 16 5.84 -6.59 -6.08
N GLN A 17 4.92 -6.88 -6.99
CA GLN A 17 5.16 -6.86 -8.43
C GLN A 17 4.84 -5.51 -9.08
N GLY A 18 4.56 -4.49 -8.29
CA GLY A 18 4.29 -3.15 -8.77
C GLY A 18 2.83 -2.87 -9.10
N LYS A 19 1.90 -3.71 -8.67
CA LYS A 19 0.47 -3.51 -8.92
C LYS A 19 -0.16 -2.65 -7.84
N ARG A 20 -1.29 -2.04 -8.18
CA ARG A 20 -2.15 -1.30 -7.26
C ARG A 20 -3.34 -2.17 -6.91
N CYS A 21 -3.76 -2.15 -5.65
CA CYS A 21 -4.84 -2.98 -5.17
C CYS A 21 -5.86 -2.16 -4.40
N ALA A 22 -7.11 -2.59 -4.43
CA ALA A 22 -8.18 -1.99 -3.66
C ALA A 22 -9.20 -3.06 -3.30
N ARG A 23 -10.10 -2.72 -2.37
CA ARG A 23 -11.23 -3.59 -2.03
C ARG A 23 -12.50 -3.06 -2.67
N ILE A 24 -13.34 -3.96 -3.14
CA ILE A 24 -14.64 -3.60 -3.72
C ILE A 24 -15.49 -2.83 -2.70
N HIS A 25 -15.40 -3.20 -1.41
CA HIS A 25 -16.23 -2.61 -0.35
C HIS A 25 -15.68 -1.31 0.24
N TRP A 26 -14.58 -0.78 -0.29
CA TRP A 26 -14.11 0.54 0.16
C TRP A 26 -15.05 1.64 -0.32
N ASN A 27 -15.32 2.60 0.56
CA ASN A 27 -16.27 3.68 0.30
C ASN A 27 -15.77 4.76 -0.65
N GLY A 28 -14.47 4.97 -0.74
CA GLY A 28 -13.89 6.00 -1.59
C GLY A 28 -13.61 5.50 -2.98
N LYS A 29 -14.06 6.26 -3.99
CA LYS A 29 -13.76 5.94 -5.38
C LYS A 29 -12.31 6.28 -5.70
N GLY A 30 -11.66 5.40 -6.45
CA GLY A 30 -10.29 5.62 -6.89
C GLY A 30 -9.25 5.47 -5.80
N GLN A 31 -9.63 4.98 -4.64
CA GLN A 31 -8.67 4.69 -3.57
C GLN A 31 -7.97 3.36 -3.85
N TYR A 32 -6.69 3.32 -3.54
CA TYR A 32 -5.92 2.09 -3.70
C TYR A 32 -4.72 2.10 -2.76
N ILE A 33 -4.10 0.93 -2.61
CA ILE A 33 -2.81 0.78 -1.94
C ILE A 33 -1.78 0.34 -2.98
N GLU A 34 -0.54 0.72 -2.75
CA GLU A 34 0.59 0.33 -3.59
C GLU A 34 1.85 0.27 -2.74
N LEU A 35 2.87 -0.42 -3.22
CA LEU A 35 4.15 -0.48 -2.54
C LEU A 35 4.96 0.78 -2.86
N ALA A 36 5.37 1.50 -1.82
CA ALA A 36 6.29 2.63 -1.96
C ALA A 36 7.70 2.17 -1.66
N THR A 37 8.66 2.59 -2.49
CA THR A 37 10.08 2.30 -2.32
C THR A 37 10.89 3.58 -2.42
N HIS A 38 12.16 3.54 -2.05
CA HIS A 38 13.06 4.71 -2.07
C HIS A 38 12.50 5.87 -1.25
N ILE A 39 12.01 5.54 -0.06
CA ILE A 39 11.31 6.49 0.81
C ILE A 39 12.32 7.42 1.47
N SER A 40 12.00 8.72 1.50
CA SER A 40 12.77 9.71 2.24
C SER A 40 11.81 10.72 2.85
N TYR A 41 12.30 11.44 3.87
CA TYR A 41 11.54 12.53 4.48
C TYR A 41 12.49 13.66 4.85
N VAL A 42 11.93 14.85 5.08
CA VAL A 42 12.67 16.00 5.58
C VAL A 42 12.33 16.15 7.07
N ASN A 43 13.36 16.13 7.91
CA ASN A 43 13.15 16.26 9.36
C ASN A 43 13.02 17.75 9.77
N SER A 44 12.86 17.99 11.06
CA SER A 44 12.70 19.34 11.60
C SER A 44 13.95 20.22 11.49
N HIS A 45 15.09 19.66 11.13
CA HIS A 45 16.34 20.38 10.88
C HIS A 45 16.60 20.61 9.38
N ASN A 46 15.58 20.42 8.53
CA ASN A 46 15.68 20.54 7.07
C ASN A 46 16.66 19.55 6.45
N GLU A 47 16.90 18.43 7.10
CA GLU A 47 17.75 17.37 6.55
C GLU A 47 16.90 16.35 5.81
N VAL A 48 17.38 15.90 4.64
CA VAL A 48 16.74 14.79 3.90
C VAL A 48 17.25 13.49 4.50
N VAL A 49 16.32 12.68 5.02
CA VAL A 49 16.63 11.39 5.63
C VAL A 49 16.07 10.28 4.75
N ASN A 50 16.94 9.38 4.32
CA ASN A 50 16.53 8.20 3.56
C ASN A 50 16.19 7.08 4.54
N VAL A 51 15.01 6.49 4.37
CA VAL A 51 14.59 5.36 5.19
C VAL A 51 15.28 4.10 4.67
N ASP A 52 15.93 3.38 5.59
CA ASP A 52 16.64 2.15 5.24
C ASP A 52 16.43 1.11 6.34
N HIS A 53 15.83 -0.02 5.94
CA HIS A 53 15.63 -1.17 6.82
C HIS A 53 16.34 -2.37 6.23
N LYS A 54 17.32 -2.90 6.95
CA LYS A 54 18.14 -4.02 6.47
C LYS A 54 17.33 -5.26 6.09
N SER A 55 16.27 -5.56 6.83
CA SER A 55 15.47 -6.77 6.63
C SER A 55 14.30 -6.58 5.66
N ALA A 56 13.75 -5.37 5.57
CA ALA A 56 12.56 -5.08 4.76
C ALA A 56 12.86 -4.14 3.59
N GLY A 57 14.11 -3.69 3.48
CA GLY A 57 14.46 -2.67 2.50
C GLY A 57 13.78 -1.34 2.82
N ASN A 58 13.85 -0.43 1.87
CA ASN A 58 13.24 0.89 1.97
C ASN A 58 11.86 0.85 1.34
N ALA A 59 10.92 0.16 1.98
CA ALA A 59 9.59 -0.06 1.43
C ALA A 59 8.50 0.07 2.51
N ALA A 60 7.33 0.53 2.08
CA ALA A 60 6.13 0.60 2.91
C ALA A 60 4.89 0.54 2.02
N ILE A 61 3.74 0.22 2.61
CA ILE A 61 2.48 0.29 1.87
C ILE A 61 1.96 1.72 1.97
N ALA A 62 1.69 2.32 0.82
CA ALA A 62 1.08 3.64 0.72
C ALA A 62 -0.39 3.51 0.40
N PHE A 63 -1.23 4.29 1.08
CA PHE A 63 -2.65 4.41 0.79
C PHE A 63 -2.87 5.71 0.02
N VAL A 64 -3.38 5.60 -1.20
CA VAL A 64 -3.67 6.75 -2.04
C VAL A 64 -5.18 6.98 -2.01
N GLY A 65 -5.60 8.02 -1.35
CA GLY A 65 -7.00 8.39 -1.21
C GLY A 65 -7.32 9.66 -1.98
N THR A 66 -8.57 10.10 -1.86
CA THR A 66 -9.03 11.31 -2.55
C THR A 66 -8.39 12.58 -2.02
N SER A 67 -7.90 12.56 -0.78
CA SER A 67 -7.28 13.71 -0.12
C SER A 67 -5.76 13.66 -0.10
N GLY A 68 -5.15 12.65 -0.68
CA GLY A 68 -3.70 12.54 -0.77
C GLY A 68 -3.19 11.15 -0.41
N VAL A 69 -1.91 11.08 -0.11
CA VAL A 69 -1.20 9.83 0.13
C VAL A 69 -0.84 9.71 1.61
N GLN A 70 -1.19 8.58 2.19
CA GLN A 70 -0.76 8.20 3.53
C GLN A 70 0.28 7.09 3.42
N LEU A 71 1.49 7.37 3.89
CA LEU A 71 2.56 6.39 3.89
C LEU A 71 2.50 5.57 5.18
N GLY A 72 2.70 4.26 5.05
CA GLY A 72 2.65 3.38 6.21
C GLY A 72 1.22 2.98 6.60
N TRP A 73 0.40 2.65 5.63
CA TRP A 73 -0.98 2.22 5.86
C TRP A 73 -1.04 0.91 6.64
N LEU A 74 -1.95 0.85 7.62
CA LEU A 74 -2.21 -0.35 8.42
C LEU A 74 -3.55 -0.95 7.99
N ALA A 75 -3.53 -2.25 7.67
CA ALA A 75 -4.73 -2.98 7.33
C ALA A 75 -5.58 -3.25 8.58
N SER A 76 -6.89 -3.09 8.45
CA SER A 76 -7.82 -3.53 9.49
C SER A 76 -7.98 -5.06 9.45
N GLN A 77 -8.63 -5.62 10.48
CA GLN A 77 -8.96 -7.05 10.46
C GLN A 77 -9.86 -7.38 9.26
N ALA A 78 -10.82 -6.52 8.96
CA ALA A 78 -11.69 -6.71 7.81
C ALA A 78 -10.88 -6.71 6.50
N ASP A 79 -9.90 -5.84 6.38
CA ASP A 79 -9.04 -5.80 5.19
C ASP A 79 -8.23 -7.09 5.05
N MET A 80 -7.66 -7.56 6.14
CA MET A 80 -6.79 -8.74 6.13
C MET A 80 -7.55 -10.04 5.86
N LEU A 81 -8.82 -10.12 6.27
CA LEU A 81 -9.62 -11.35 6.18
C LEU A 81 -10.55 -11.37 4.98
N SER A 82 -10.59 -10.31 4.18
CA SER A 82 -11.48 -10.23 3.01
C SER A 82 -10.89 -10.94 1.80
N ASN A 83 -11.79 -11.35 0.90
CA ASN A 83 -11.45 -11.95 -0.38
C ASN A 83 -12.02 -11.12 -1.53
N ASP A 84 -12.16 -9.81 -1.34
CA ASP A 84 -12.73 -8.91 -2.33
C ASP A 84 -11.70 -7.92 -2.89
N TRP A 85 -10.43 -8.24 -2.74
CA TRP A 85 -9.34 -7.42 -3.30
C TRP A 85 -9.30 -7.56 -4.82
N TYR A 86 -8.94 -6.48 -5.49
CA TYR A 86 -8.78 -6.49 -6.95
C TYR A 86 -7.61 -5.60 -7.37
N LEU A 87 -7.11 -5.84 -8.58
CA LEU A 87 -6.06 -5.02 -9.17
C LEU A 87 -6.68 -3.82 -9.90
N CYS A 88 -6.12 -2.66 -9.64
CA CYS A 88 -6.58 -1.43 -10.29
C CYS A 88 -5.83 -1.17 -11.59
#